data_1866bd0b05b54f47b503a20701642d9a
#
_entry.id   1866bd0b05b54f47b503a20701642d9a
#
_cell.length_a   1.000
_cell.length_b   1.000
_cell.length_c   1.000
_cell.angle_alpha   90.00
_cell.angle_beta   90.00
_cell.angle_gamma   90.00
#
_symmetry.space_group_name_H-M   'P 1'
#
loop_
_entity.id
_entity.type
_entity.pdbx_description
1 polymer ?
#
loop_
_entity_poly.entity_id
_entity_poly.type
_entity_poly.pdbx_seq_one_letter_code
_entity_poly.pdbx_strand_id
1 'polypeptide(L)'
;MIFLHSQSFPHYGLERFFEFAQKAGFDGVEITVNENYDTQNAEYLKKLEKRYNIPIKAFSLPHKKEENFVDAFQDVVKEFPKAHLNLASPQSFSFKYKRWMDGIVPKLCKKYDLKLNRRNAPFQLMFGMIPERTDNSLFSLREKGYVCLDLSALWASKEEIMRSIGFLGDKLRFVYLSNVNRNTPYSPLPTGVLPLESFLTKLAKNRYQGHFTLKVSPQELHEGDDTKLLETLIESRKFYEEYFVNIQE
;
A
#
# COMPACT_ATOMS: atom_id res chain seq x y z
N MET A 1 -9.42 9.15 -3.15
CA MET A 1 -9.86 7.74 -3.27
C MET A 1 -9.09 6.89 -2.26
N ILE A 2 -9.78 5.97 -1.61
CA ILE A 2 -9.19 5.01 -0.66
C ILE A 2 -9.44 3.57 -1.11
N PHE A 3 -8.40 2.75 -1.12
CA PHE A 3 -8.40 1.35 -1.53
C PHE A 3 -8.19 0.43 -0.31
N LEU A 4 -8.55 -0.84 -0.45
CA LEU A 4 -8.29 -1.87 0.55
C LEU A 4 -7.13 -2.75 0.10
N HIS A 5 -6.22 -3.11 1.02
CA HIS A 5 -5.00 -3.88 0.73
C HIS A 5 -5.21 -5.38 0.95
N SER A 6 -4.89 -6.21 -0.03
CA SER A 6 -5.11 -7.67 0.05
C SER A 6 -4.26 -8.38 1.11
N GLN A 7 -3.10 -7.84 1.49
CA GLN A 7 -2.30 -8.42 2.60
C GLN A 7 -2.96 -8.33 3.98
N SER A 8 -4.02 -7.54 4.11
CA SER A 8 -4.82 -7.51 5.34
C SER A 8 -5.70 -8.77 5.51
N PHE A 9 -5.76 -9.63 4.48
CA PHE A 9 -6.65 -10.79 4.40
C PHE A 9 -5.91 -12.09 3.99
N PRO A 10 -4.81 -12.46 4.66
CA PRO A 10 -3.97 -13.57 4.19
C PRO A 10 -4.66 -14.94 4.24
N HIS A 11 -5.66 -15.11 5.11
CA HIS A 11 -6.39 -16.37 5.28
C HIS A 11 -7.78 -16.36 4.63
N TYR A 12 -8.15 -15.25 3.96
CA TYR A 12 -9.36 -15.17 3.14
C TYR A 12 -9.03 -15.33 1.66
N GLY A 13 -9.91 -16.00 0.91
CA GLY A 13 -9.83 -16.00 -0.56
C GLY A 13 -10.12 -14.62 -1.14
N LEU A 14 -9.63 -14.36 -2.35
CA LEU A 14 -9.82 -13.05 -3.01
C LEU A 14 -11.30 -12.70 -3.22
N GLU A 15 -12.19 -13.67 -3.44
CA GLU A 15 -13.64 -13.38 -3.53
C GLU A 15 -14.16 -12.71 -2.26
N ARG A 16 -13.79 -13.24 -1.10
CA ARG A 16 -14.20 -12.68 0.18
C ARG A 16 -13.59 -11.31 0.44
N PHE A 17 -12.34 -11.12 0.05
CA PHE A 17 -11.67 -9.82 0.11
C PHE A 17 -12.40 -8.76 -0.74
N PHE A 18 -12.76 -9.08 -1.98
CA PHE A 18 -13.53 -8.17 -2.84
C PHE A 18 -14.93 -7.88 -2.29
N GLU A 19 -15.60 -8.87 -1.72
CA GLU A 19 -16.89 -8.71 -1.05
C GLU A 19 -16.81 -7.71 0.11
N PHE A 20 -15.78 -7.83 0.97
CA PHE A 20 -15.54 -6.87 2.05
C PHE A 20 -15.23 -5.47 1.53
N ALA A 21 -14.41 -5.36 0.50
CA ALA A 21 -14.12 -4.06 -0.12
C ALA A 21 -15.39 -3.37 -0.63
N GLN A 22 -16.27 -4.13 -1.28
CA GLN A 22 -17.56 -3.64 -1.78
C GLN A 22 -18.48 -3.24 -0.62
N LYS A 23 -18.68 -4.11 0.36
CA LYS A 23 -19.60 -3.87 1.50
C LYS A 23 -19.16 -2.69 2.36
N ALA A 24 -17.85 -2.53 2.56
CA ALA A 24 -17.30 -1.39 3.29
C ALA A 24 -17.20 -0.11 2.45
N GLY A 25 -17.51 -0.18 1.13
CA GLY A 25 -17.60 0.96 0.23
C GLY A 25 -16.26 1.54 -0.22
N PHE A 26 -15.18 0.74 -0.29
CA PHE A 26 -13.89 1.20 -0.83
C PHE A 26 -13.98 1.54 -2.33
N ASP A 27 -13.16 2.51 -2.75
CA ASP A 27 -13.12 2.99 -4.16
C ASP A 27 -12.36 2.02 -5.08
N GLY A 28 -11.74 0.99 -4.53
CA GLY A 28 -10.97 -0.02 -5.24
C GLY A 28 -10.13 -0.87 -4.30
N VAL A 29 -9.26 -1.67 -4.89
CA VAL A 29 -8.36 -2.55 -4.12
C VAL A 29 -6.92 -2.46 -4.62
N GLU A 30 -6.00 -2.82 -3.72
CA GLU A 30 -4.60 -3.09 -4.02
C GLU A 30 -4.30 -4.57 -3.84
N ILE A 31 -3.76 -5.21 -4.87
CA ILE A 31 -3.41 -6.64 -4.86
C ILE A 31 -1.91 -6.81 -4.64
N THR A 32 -1.54 -7.62 -3.65
CA THR A 32 -0.17 -8.11 -3.52
C THR A 32 -0.03 -9.41 -4.29
N VAL A 33 0.81 -9.42 -5.30
CA VAL A 33 1.16 -10.65 -6.04
C VAL A 33 2.16 -11.44 -5.20
N ASN A 34 1.75 -12.61 -4.72
CA ASN A 34 2.48 -13.43 -3.77
C ASN A 34 2.33 -14.93 -4.10
N GLU A 35 2.55 -15.81 -3.13
CA GLU A 35 2.43 -17.27 -3.26
C GLU A 35 1.01 -17.78 -3.55
N ASN A 36 -0.02 -16.98 -3.30
CA ASN A 36 -1.38 -17.31 -3.69
C ASN A 36 -1.54 -17.18 -5.21
N TYR A 37 -1.70 -18.29 -5.90
CA TYR A 37 -1.84 -18.34 -7.37
C TYR A 37 -2.99 -17.49 -7.91
N ASP A 38 -4.05 -17.28 -7.13
CA ASP A 38 -5.15 -16.39 -7.54
C ASP A 38 -4.67 -14.96 -7.77
N THR A 39 -3.68 -14.49 -7.00
CA THR A 39 -3.07 -13.15 -7.19
C THR A 39 -2.19 -13.06 -8.43
N GLN A 40 -1.79 -14.19 -8.98
CA GLN A 40 -0.95 -14.31 -10.18
C GLN A 40 -1.78 -14.53 -11.46
N ASN A 41 -3.12 -14.65 -11.34
CA ASN A 41 -4.02 -14.92 -12.46
C ASN A 41 -4.80 -13.66 -12.87
N ALA A 42 -4.30 -12.96 -13.89
CA ALA A 42 -4.90 -11.71 -14.36
C ALA A 42 -6.36 -11.86 -14.84
N GLU A 43 -6.70 -12.99 -15.49
CA GLU A 43 -8.08 -13.22 -15.94
C GLU A 43 -9.05 -13.39 -14.75
N TYR A 44 -8.60 -14.10 -13.73
CA TYR A 44 -9.40 -14.27 -12.50
C TYR A 44 -9.57 -12.92 -11.79
N LEU A 45 -8.52 -12.13 -11.67
CA LEU A 45 -8.59 -10.78 -11.09
C LEU A 45 -9.58 -9.88 -11.85
N LYS A 46 -9.57 -9.89 -13.19
CA LYS A 46 -10.55 -9.15 -14.01
C LYS A 46 -11.99 -9.65 -13.81
N LYS A 47 -12.19 -10.96 -13.61
CA LYS A 47 -13.52 -11.51 -13.28
C LYS A 47 -14.02 -10.99 -11.92
N LEU A 48 -13.13 -10.90 -10.92
CA LEU A 48 -13.47 -10.34 -9.61
C LEU A 48 -13.80 -8.85 -9.69
N GLU A 49 -13.00 -8.04 -10.39
CA GLU A 49 -13.33 -6.62 -10.63
C GLU A 49 -14.75 -6.45 -11.18
N LYS A 50 -15.08 -7.22 -12.22
CA LYS A 50 -16.39 -7.15 -12.87
C LYS A 50 -17.50 -7.64 -11.96
N ARG A 51 -17.29 -8.75 -11.24
CA ARG A 51 -18.30 -9.37 -10.36
C ARG A 51 -18.70 -8.48 -9.20
N TYR A 52 -17.72 -7.85 -8.57
CA TYR A 52 -17.94 -7.02 -7.38
C TYR A 52 -18.05 -5.52 -7.71
N ASN A 53 -17.86 -5.13 -8.97
CA ASN A 53 -17.79 -3.73 -9.39
C ASN A 53 -16.79 -2.90 -8.55
N ILE A 54 -15.64 -3.50 -8.21
CA ILE A 54 -14.55 -2.91 -7.44
C ILE A 54 -13.28 -2.96 -8.27
N PRO A 55 -12.73 -1.82 -8.71
CA PRO A 55 -11.56 -1.81 -9.57
C PRO A 55 -10.26 -2.12 -8.81
N ILE A 56 -9.35 -2.84 -9.47
CA ILE A 56 -7.98 -3.01 -9.00
C ILE A 56 -7.18 -1.78 -9.44
N LYS A 57 -6.76 -0.96 -8.49
CA LYS A 57 -6.09 0.32 -8.74
C LYS A 57 -4.59 0.29 -8.49
N ALA A 58 -4.13 -0.67 -7.69
CA ALA A 58 -2.72 -0.78 -7.36
C ALA A 58 -2.27 -2.23 -7.19
N PHE A 59 -0.97 -2.44 -7.40
CA PHE A 59 -0.29 -3.70 -7.18
C PHE A 59 0.96 -3.50 -6.34
N SER A 60 1.26 -4.49 -5.51
CA SER A 60 2.48 -4.56 -4.71
C SER A 60 3.07 -5.96 -4.71
N LEU A 61 4.28 -6.08 -4.18
CA LEU A 61 4.95 -7.34 -3.89
C LEU A 61 5.02 -7.55 -2.37
N PRO A 62 5.15 -8.80 -1.89
CA PRO A 62 5.29 -9.08 -0.47
C PRO A 62 6.53 -8.38 0.09
N HIS A 63 6.57 -8.19 1.43
CA HIS A 63 7.67 -7.46 2.07
C HIS A 63 9.02 -8.22 2.01
N LYS A 64 8.98 -9.54 1.90
CA LYS A 64 10.16 -10.42 1.78
C LYS A 64 10.02 -11.32 0.56
N LYS A 65 11.15 -11.73 0.00
CA LYS A 65 11.23 -12.63 -1.17
C LYS A 65 10.58 -12.04 -2.42
N GLU A 66 10.57 -10.71 -2.58
CA GLU A 66 9.98 -10.02 -3.73
C GLU A 66 10.48 -10.60 -5.06
N GLU A 67 11.77 -10.96 -5.12
CA GLU A 67 12.41 -11.50 -6.32
C GLU A 67 11.82 -12.81 -6.85
N ASN A 68 11.10 -13.56 -5.98
CA ASN A 68 10.44 -14.80 -6.37
C ASN A 68 9.20 -14.57 -7.21
N PHE A 69 8.61 -13.36 -7.13
CA PHE A 69 7.33 -13.05 -7.75
C PHE A 69 7.44 -12.04 -8.90
N VAL A 70 8.63 -11.56 -9.24
CA VAL A 70 8.79 -10.51 -10.27
C VAL A 70 8.28 -10.92 -11.65
N ASP A 71 8.39 -12.19 -12.01
CA ASP A 71 7.94 -12.69 -13.31
C ASP A 71 6.40 -12.76 -13.35
N ALA A 72 5.77 -13.37 -12.35
CA ALA A 72 4.31 -13.39 -12.21
C ALA A 72 3.74 -11.99 -12.10
N PHE A 73 4.40 -11.09 -11.34
CA PHE A 73 4.00 -9.69 -11.22
C PHE A 73 3.96 -8.99 -12.57
N GLN A 74 5.00 -9.15 -13.41
CA GLN A 74 5.03 -8.56 -14.75
C GLN A 74 3.87 -9.07 -15.61
N ASP A 75 3.58 -10.37 -15.52
CA ASP A 75 2.51 -10.99 -16.30
C ASP A 75 1.12 -10.52 -15.88
N VAL A 76 0.93 -10.22 -14.60
CA VAL A 76 -0.32 -9.65 -14.11
C VAL A 76 -0.45 -8.18 -14.47
N VAL A 77 0.52 -7.33 -14.10
CA VAL A 77 0.34 -5.87 -14.18
C VAL A 77 0.21 -5.35 -15.60
N LYS A 78 0.76 -6.04 -16.62
CA LYS A 78 0.57 -5.67 -18.03
C LYS A 78 -0.88 -5.68 -18.47
N GLU A 79 -1.73 -6.44 -17.78
CA GLU A 79 -3.14 -6.58 -18.05
C GLU A 79 -4.02 -5.50 -17.38
N PHE A 80 -3.41 -4.64 -16.55
CA PHE A 80 -4.06 -3.57 -15.79
C PHE A 80 -3.43 -2.21 -16.09
N PRO A 81 -3.66 -1.62 -17.27
CA PRO A 81 -3.08 -0.33 -17.63
C PRO A 81 -3.53 0.76 -16.65
N LYS A 82 -2.66 1.76 -16.43
CA LYS A 82 -2.85 2.88 -15.50
C LYS A 82 -2.82 2.50 -14.01
N ALA A 83 -2.62 1.23 -13.67
CA ALA A 83 -2.49 0.82 -12.28
C ALA A 83 -1.22 1.41 -11.63
N HIS A 84 -1.30 1.62 -10.32
CA HIS A 84 -0.16 2.01 -9.50
C HIS A 84 0.66 0.79 -9.10
N LEU A 85 1.98 0.91 -9.14
CA LEU A 85 2.91 -0.09 -8.64
C LEU A 85 3.57 0.45 -7.37
N ASN A 86 3.16 -0.07 -6.20
CA ASN A 86 3.69 0.36 -4.90
C ASN A 86 4.81 -0.60 -4.46
N LEU A 87 6.03 -0.35 -4.93
CA LEU A 87 7.15 -1.27 -4.78
C LEU A 87 8.14 -0.77 -3.73
N ALA A 88 8.44 -1.64 -2.76
CA ALA A 88 9.44 -1.34 -1.73
C ALA A 88 10.85 -1.25 -2.32
N SER A 89 11.70 -0.46 -1.67
CA SER A 89 13.13 -0.40 -2.00
C SER A 89 13.78 -1.78 -1.93
N PRO A 90 14.77 -2.09 -2.80
CA PRO A 90 15.41 -3.39 -2.83
C PRO A 90 16.07 -3.77 -1.51
N GLN A 91 16.00 -5.05 -1.13
CA GLN A 91 16.83 -5.59 -0.07
C GLN A 91 18.31 -5.57 -0.51
N SER A 92 19.21 -5.35 0.45
CA SER A 92 20.63 -5.10 0.17
C SER A 92 21.33 -6.22 -0.62
N PHE A 93 20.86 -7.46 -0.45
CA PHE A 93 21.41 -8.62 -1.18
C PHE A 93 20.51 -9.17 -2.29
N SER A 94 19.38 -8.52 -2.58
CA SER A 94 18.49 -8.93 -3.67
C SER A 94 18.89 -8.27 -5.00
N PHE A 95 19.96 -8.77 -5.60
CA PHE A 95 20.48 -8.25 -6.87
C PHE A 95 19.51 -8.46 -8.05
N LYS A 96 18.75 -9.57 -8.06
CA LYS A 96 17.73 -9.85 -9.08
C LYS A 96 16.64 -8.78 -9.01
N TYR A 97 16.09 -8.51 -7.83
CA TYR A 97 15.04 -7.52 -7.63
C TYR A 97 15.52 -6.10 -7.95
N LYS A 98 16.73 -5.74 -7.50
CA LYS A 98 17.33 -4.43 -7.82
C LYS A 98 17.46 -4.21 -9.34
N ARG A 99 18.02 -5.18 -10.07
CA ARG A 99 18.17 -5.10 -11.53
C ARG A 99 16.81 -5.01 -12.22
N TRP A 100 15.82 -5.72 -11.72
CA TRP A 100 14.46 -5.68 -12.22
C TRP A 100 13.81 -4.29 -12.00
N MET A 101 13.91 -3.75 -10.78
CA MET A 101 13.38 -2.42 -10.42
C MET A 101 13.99 -1.28 -11.24
N ASP A 102 15.30 -1.34 -11.49
CA ASP A 102 16.02 -0.25 -12.17
C ASP A 102 16.01 -0.40 -13.71
N GLY A 103 15.90 -1.61 -14.22
CA GLY A 103 15.99 -1.89 -15.65
C GLY A 103 14.68 -2.27 -16.35
N ILE A 104 13.84 -3.07 -15.73
CA ILE A 104 12.62 -3.62 -16.34
C ILE A 104 11.39 -2.80 -15.98
N VAL A 105 11.19 -2.45 -14.72
CA VAL A 105 10.00 -1.72 -14.26
C VAL A 105 9.77 -0.40 -15.00
N PRO A 106 10.78 0.44 -15.28
CA PRO A 106 10.57 1.67 -16.05
C PRO A 106 10.05 1.41 -17.48
N LYS A 107 10.52 0.32 -18.11
CA LYS A 107 10.06 -0.09 -19.45
C LYS A 107 8.62 -0.57 -19.42
N LEU A 108 8.24 -1.35 -18.40
CA LEU A 108 6.86 -1.79 -18.18
C LEU A 108 5.94 -0.58 -17.96
N CYS A 109 6.34 0.36 -17.10
CA CYS A 109 5.57 1.57 -16.83
C CYS A 109 5.32 2.37 -18.11
N LYS A 110 6.35 2.55 -18.95
CA LYS A 110 6.22 3.26 -20.22
C LYS A 110 5.32 2.50 -21.22
N LYS A 111 5.46 1.17 -21.30
CA LYS A 111 4.74 0.35 -22.28
C LYS A 111 3.25 0.21 -21.96
N TYR A 112 2.90 0.09 -20.68
CA TYR A 112 1.54 -0.22 -20.22
C TYR A 112 0.88 0.95 -19.45
N ASP A 113 1.46 2.15 -19.50
CA ASP A 113 0.98 3.35 -18.76
C ASP A 113 0.84 3.10 -17.25
N LEU A 114 1.74 2.30 -16.65
CA LEU A 114 1.75 2.02 -15.22
C LEU A 114 2.42 3.15 -14.44
N LYS A 115 2.04 3.33 -13.18
CA LYS A 115 2.53 4.43 -12.33
C LYS A 115 3.36 3.89 -11.17
N LEU A 116 4.67 3.95 -11.29
CA LEU A 116 5.58 3.52 -10.24
C LEU A 116 5.59 4.50 -9.06
N ASN A 117 5.36 3.99 -7.86
CA ASN A 117 5.59 4.66 -6.59
C ASN A 117 6.59 3.82 -5.77
N ARG A 118 7.68 4.44 -5.37
CA ARG A 118 8.66 3.79 -4.50
C ARG A 118 8.20 3.87 -3.06
N ARG A 119 8.09 2.74 -2.38
CA ARG A 119 7.55 2.65 -1.03
C ARG A 119 8.66 2.54 0.00
N ASN A 120 8.56 3.32 1.09
CA ASN A 120 9.40 3.12 2.26
C ASN A 120 9.05 1.82 2.99
N ALA A 121 10.02 1.28 3.68
CA ALA A 121 9.90 0.12 4.54
C ALA A 121 10.51 0.43 5.91
N PRO A 122 10.19 -0.33 6.98
CA PRO A 122 10.80 -0.13 8.28
C PRO A 122 12.32 -0.20 8.17
N PHE A 123 13.01 0.71 8.87
CA PHE A 123 14.46 0.65 8.95
C PHE A 123 14.88 -0.51 9.84
N GLN A 124 15.62 -1.43 9.26
CA GLN A 124 16.16 -2.60 9.94
C GLN A 124 17.62 -2.81 9.54
N LEU A 125 18.41 -3.34 10.47
CA LEU A 125 19.80 -3.70 10.23
C LEU A 125 19.95 -5.23 10.24
N MET A 126 20.54 -5.75 9.18
CA MET A 126 21.01 -7.14 9.16
C MET A 126 22.33 -7.22 9.91
N PHE A 127 22.47 -8.21 10.77
CA PHE A 127 23.68 -8.39 11.61
C PHE A 127 24.09 -7.13 12.41
N GLY A 128 23.14 -6.24 12.70
CA GLY A 128 23.36 -5.01 13.44
C GLY A 128 24.15 -3.91 12.71
N MET A 129 24.56 -4.11 11.47
CA MET A 129 25.46 -3.20 10.74
C MET A 129 24.98 -2.82 9.34
N ILE A 130 24.38 -3.74 8.61
CA ILE A 130 24.03 -3.53 7.21
C ILE A 130 22.54 -3.19 7.10
N PRO A 131 22.13 -2.05 6.50
CA PRO A 131 20.71 -1.80 6.25
C PRO A 131 20.07 -2.95 5.49
N GLU A 132 18.89 -3.41 5.94
CA GLU A 132 18.16 -4.48 5.24
C GLU A 132 17.78 -4.07 3.83
N ARG A 133 17.49 -2.77 3.61
CA ARG A 133 17.13 -2.23 2.31
C ARG A 133 18.03 -1.07 1.90
N THR A 134 18.39 -1.06 0.64
CA THR A 134 19.10 0.07 0.01
C THR A 134 18.09 1.15 -0.40
N ASP A 135 18.55 2.40 -0.42
CA ASP A 135 17.75 3.52 -0.95
C ASP A 135 16.37 3.70 -0.29
N ASN A 136 16.27 3.37 1.01
CA ASN A 136 15.00 3.34 1.75
C ASN A 136 14.71 4.65 2.53
N SER A 137 15.63 5.62 2.57
CA SER A 137 15.36 6.91 3.18
C SER A 137 14.37 7.74 2.35
N LEU A 138 13.58 8.59 2.98
CA LEU A 138 12.65 9.48 2.25
C LEU A 138 13.38 10.34 1.22
N PHE A 139 14.63 10.76 1.50
CA PHE A 139 15.45 11.47 0.55
C PHE A 139 15.72 10.64 -0.70
N SER A 140 16.23 9.42 -0.55
CA SER A 140 16.53 8.54 -1.70
C SER A 140 15.28 8.20 -2.51
N LEU A 141 14.15 7.99 -1.83
CA LEU A 141 12.87 7.69 -2.51
C LEU A 141 12.40 8.88 -3.36
N ARG A 142 12.45 10.08 -2.79
CA ARG A 142 12.06 11.32 -3.46
C ARG A 142 12.91 11.59 -4.72
N GLU A 143 14.23 11.41 -4.62
CA GLU A 143 15.15 11.59 -5.75
C GLU A 143 14.88 10.60 -6.89
N LYS A 144 14.41 9.38 -6.55
CA LYS A 144 14.13 8.33 -7.53
C LYS A 144 12.72 8.39 -8.14
N GLY A 145 11.87 9.31 -7.73
CA GLY A 145 10.57 9.53 -8.34
C GLY A 145 9.41 9.71 -7.37
N TYR A 146 8.25 9.17 -7.72
CA TYR A 146 7.06 9.25 -6.88
C TYR A 146 7.12 8.27 -5.71
N VAL A 147 6.53 8.69 -4.59
CA VAL A 147 6.61 7.97 -3.33
C VAL A 147 5.24 7.46 -2.90
N CYS A 148 5.22 6.21 -2.46
CA CYS A 148 4.18 5.63 -1.64
C CYS A 148 4.67 5.65 -0.18
N LEU A 149 4.02 6.44 0.68
CA LEU A 149 4.40 6.59 2.08
C LEU A 149 3.64 5.57 2.94
N ASP A 150 4.34 4.59 3.50
CA ASP A 150 3.80 3.65 4.49
C ASP A 150 3.98 4.25 5.89
N LEU A 151 2.88 4.67 6.53
CA LEU A 151 2.91 5.40 7.81
C LEU A 151 3.40 4.52 8.96
N SER A 152 3.00 3.25 9.01
CA SER A 152 3.49 2.32 10.04
C SER A 152 4.99 2.03 9.88
N ALA A 153 5.48 1.94 8.64
CA ALA A 153 6.91 1.78 8.37
C ALA A 153 7.71 3.03 8.75
N LEU A 154 7.14 4.22 8.49
CA LEU A 154 7.76 5.49 8.86
C LEU A 154 7.88 5.61 10.38
N TRP A 155 6.81 5.30 11.10
CA TRP A 155 6.82 5.27 12.58
C TRP A 155 7.87 4.28 13.13
N ALA A 156 7.93 3.07 12.58
CA ALA A 156 8.93 2.08 12.98
C ALA A 156 10.37 2.55 12.76
N SER A 157 10.58 3.43 11.79
CA SER A 157 11.87 4.10 11.53
C SER A 157 12.12 5.31 12.43
N LYS A 158 11.20 5.64 13.36
CA LYS A 158 11.23 6.80 14.25
C LYS A 158 11.30 8.16 13.50
N GLU A 159 10.74 8.20 12.31
CA GLU A 159 10.63 9.42 11.52
C GLU A 159 9.32 10.16 11.81
N GLU A 160 9.35 11.49 11.71
CA GLU A 160 8.19 12.34 12.00
C GLU A 160 7.23 12.40 10.81
N ILE A 161 6.00 11.89 11.03
CA ILE A 161 4.96 11.79 9.99
C ILE A 161 4.57 13.15 9.42
N MET A 162 4.36 14.15 10.27
CA MET A 162 3.90 15.47 9.83
C MET A 162 4.95 16.22 8.99
N ARG A 163 6.23 15.97 9.25
CA ARG A 163 7.35 16.54 8.49
C ARG A 163 7.45 15.92 7.10
N SER A 164 7.12 14.64 6.95
CA SER A 164 7.21 13.92 5.68
C SER A 164 6.34 14.53 4.58
N ILE A 165 5.17 15.11 4.92
CA ILE A 165 4.27 15.76 3.97
C ILE A 165 4.98 16.92 3.24
N GLY A 166 5.56 17.84 4.01
CA GLY A 166 6.27 18.98 3.44
C GLY A 166 7.54 18.57 2.68
N PHE A 167 8.25 17.57 3.21
CA PHE A 167 9.47 17.08 2.57
C PHE A 167 9.19 16.41 1.23
N LEU A 168 8.19 15.57 1.12
CA LEU A 168 7.86 14.84 -0.12
C LEU A 168 7.14 15.73 -1.14
N GLY A 169 6.31 16.67 -0.69
CA GLY A 169 5.58 17.60 -1.56
C GLY A 169 4.85 16.91 -2.71
N ASP A 170 5.11 17.34 -3.94
CA ASP A 170 4.53 16.81 -5.18
C ASP A 170 4.95 15.36 -5.52
N LYS A 171 5.98 14.84 -4.87
CA LYS A 171 6.41 13.45 -5.05
C LYS A 171 5.57 12.45 -4.25
N LEU A 172 4.83 12.89 -3.23
CA LEU A 172 3.90 12.04 -2.51
C LEU A 172 2.68 11.74 -3.39
N ARG A 173 2.56 10.50 -3.85
CA ARG A 173 1.45 10.08 -4.73
C ARG A 173 0.55 9.03 -4.12
N PHE A 174 1.05 8.32 -3.13
CA PHE A 174 0.34 7.22 -2.52
C PHE A 174 0.63 7.17 -1.03
N VAL A 175 -0.36 6.78 -0.22
CA VAL A 175 -0.18 6.63 1.22
C VAL A 175 -0.80 5.31 1.68
N TYR A 176 -0.02 4.47 2.35
CA TYR A 176 -0.56 3.37 3.12
C TYR A 176 -1.02 3.90 4.48
N LEU A 177 -2.33 3.97 4.63
CA LEU A 177 -2.98 4.38 5.86
C LEU A 177 -3.10 3.21 6.81
N SER A 178 -2.55 3.39 7.98
CA SER A 178 -2.71 2.53 9.14
C SER A 178 -2.32 3.31 10.38
N ASN A 179 -2.83 2.92 11.52
CA ASN A 179 -2.38 3.45 12.79
C ASN A 179 -1.39 2.49 13.46
N VAL A 180 -0.95 2.83 14.66
CA VAL A 180 -0.11 1.98 15.52
C VAL A 180 -0.73 1.96 16.91
N ASN A 181 -1.06 0.78 17.42
CA ASN A 181 -1.64 0.62 18.75
C ASN A 181 -0.69 -0.20 19.63
N ARG A 182 -0.28 0.35 20.78
CA ARG A 182 0.59 -0.33 21.76
C ARG A 182 1.82 -1.02 21.12
N ASN A 183 2.48 -0.35 20.20
CA ASN A 183 3.60 -0.88 19.39
C ASN A 183 3.23 -1.93 18.33
N THR A 184 1.95 -2.24 18.13
CA THR A 184 1.49 -3.07 17.02
C THR A 184 1.31 -2.18 15.78
N PRO A 185 2.10 -2.36 14.72
CA PRO A 185 1.93 -1.62 13.47
C PRO A 185 0.71 -2.13 12.71
N TYR A 186 0.23 -1.32 11.78
CA TYR A 186 -0.91 -1.63 10.92
C TYR A 186 -2.22 -1.85 11.68
N SER A 187 -2.51 -0.98 12.65
CA SER A 187 -3.80 -0.96 13.35
C SER A 187 -4.85 -0.12 12.58
N PRO A 188 -6.17 -0.31 12.86
CA PRO A 188 -7.25 0.49 12.28
C PRO A 188 -7.09 2.00 12.53
N LEU A 189 -7.68 2.84 11.66
CA LEU A 189 -7.43 4.29 11.70
C LEU A 189 -7.91 4.98 12.98
N PRO A 190 -9.10 4.66 13.55
CA PRO A 190 -9.60 5.35 14.73
C PRO A 190 -8.78 5.08 16.00
N THR A 191 -8.01 3.98 16.02
CA THR A 191 -7.35 3.52 17.24
C THR A 191 -5.83 3.52 17.09
N GLY A 192 -5.14 4.35 17.88
CA GLY A 192 -3.68 4.33 17.89
C GLY A 192 -3.05 5.66 18.25
N VAL A 193 -1.74 5.74 18.11
CA VAL A 193 -0.90 6.87 18.56
C VAL A 193 -0.46 7.81 17.44
N LEU A 194 -0.67 7.45 16.17
CA LEU A 194 -0.27 8.30 15.05
C LEU A 194 -1.24 9.50 14.92
N PRO A 195 -0.75 10.70 14.61
CA PRO A 195 -1.57 11.92 14.47
C PRO A 195 -2.33 11.92 13.12
N LEU A 196 -3.14 10.87 12.86
CA LEU A 196 -3.78 10.66 11.55
C LEU A 196 -4.81 11.73 11.21
N GLU A 197 -5.56 12.24 12.19
CA GLU A 197 -6.49 13.36 12.00
C GLU A 197 -5.77 14.58 11.43
N SER A 198 -4.69 15.00 12.10
CA SER A 198 -3.88 16.13 11.66
C SER A 198 -3.20 15.86 10.31
N PHE A 199 -2.75 14.63 10.09
CA PHE A 199 -2.12 14.22 8.83
C PHE A 199 -3.08 14.31 7.65
N LEU A 200 -4.27 13.70 7.76
CA LEU A 200 -5.29 13.73 6.72
C LEU A 200 -5.82 15.15 6.48
N THR A 201 -6.12 15.90 7.56
CA THR A 201 -6.53 17.30 7.46
C THR A 201 -5.49 18.17 6.75
N LYS A 202 -4.19 17.98 7.03
CA LYS A 202 -3.12 18.72 6.35
C LYS A 202 -3.04 18.36 4.87
N LEU A 203 -3.16 17.09 4.52
CA LEU A 203 -3.20 16.66 3.13
C LEU A 203 -4.43 17.22 2.40
N ALA A 204 -5.60 17.23 3.04
CA ALA A 204 -6.83 17.80 2.48
C ALA A 204 -6.66 19.30 2.21
N LYS A 205 -6.21 20.09 3.19
CA LYS A 205 -5.93 21.52 3.06
C LYS A 205 -4.88 21.82 1.97
N ASN A 206 -3.90 20.93 1.77
CA ASN A 206 -2.90 21.04 0.71
C ASN A 206 -3.45 20.56 -0.66
N ARG A 207 -4.75 20.22 -0.76
CA ARG A 207 -5.39 19.71 -1.98
C ARG A 207 -4.66 18.51 -2.58
N TYR A 208 -4.26 17.57 -1.72
CA TYR A 208 -3.60 16.33 -2.15
C TYR A 208 -4.46 15.54 -3.12
N GLN A 209 -3.90 15.23 -4.30
CA GLN A 209 -4.57 14.50 -5.38
C GLN A 209 -4.13 13.04 -5.50
N GLY A 210 -3.36 12.55 -4.56
CA GLY A 210 -2.90 11.17 -4.55
C GLY A 210 -3.94 10.20 -4.00
N HIS A 211 -3.52 8.96 -3.81
CA HIS A 211 -4.38 7.88 -3.38
C HIS A 211 -3.96 7.35 -2.01
N PHE A 212 -4.90 6.67 -1.38
CA PHE A 212 -4.70 5.99 -0.09
C PHE A 212 -5.02 4.51 -0.23
N THR A 213 -4.32 3.68 0.52
CA THR A 213 -4.68 2.27 0.73
C THR A 213 -4.74 2.00 2.21
N LEU A 214 -5.88 1.54 2.71
CA LEU A 214 -6.00 1.02 4.07
C LEU A 214 -5.28 -0.33 4.15
N LYS A 215 -4.28 -0.39 5.02
CA LYS A 215 -3.51 -1.61 5.29
C LYS A 215 -3.52 -1.87 6.80
N VAL A 216 -4.23 -2.91 7.22
CA VAL A 216 -4.38 -3.29 8.64
C VAL A 216 -3.87 -4.71 8.82
N SER A 217 -3.27 -5.01 9.97
CA SER A 217 -2.83 -6.38 10.27
C SER A 217 -4.04 -7.30 10.44
N PRO A 218 -3.95 -8.58 10.07
CA PRO A 218 -5.07 -9.53 10.19
C PRO A 218 -5.61 -9.64 11.61
N GLN A 219 -4.72 -9.59 12.61
CA GLN A 219 -5.08 -9.67 14.02
C GLN A 219 -5.94 -8.48 14.47
N GLU A 220 -5.61 -7.29 14.00
CA GLU A 220 -6.34 -6.04 14.32
C GLU A 220 -7.65 -5.92 13.52
N LEU A 221 -7.83 -6.72 12.47
CA LEU A 221 -9.07 -6.83 11.71
C LEU A 221 -10.05 -7.85 12.29
N HIS A 222 -9.75 -8.47 13.43
CA HIS A 222 -10.60 -9.54 14.01
C HIS A 222 -10.86 -10.69 13.03
N GLU A 223 -9.81 -11.14 12.33
CA GLU A 223 -9.90 -12.21 11.35
C GLU A 223 -10.60 -13.45 11.95
N GLY A 224 -11.60 -13.98 11.23
CA GLY A 224 -12.49 -15.04 11.73
C GLY A 224 -13.83 -14.55 12.30
N ASP A 225 -14.00 -13.24 12.54
CA ASP A 225 -15.27 -12.60 12.90
C ASP A 225 -15.65 -11.59 11.81
N ASP A 226 -16.38 -12.04 10.81
CA ASP A 226 -16.76 -11.24 9.62
C ASP A 226 -17.54 -9.97 9.98
N THR A 227 -18.32 -9.98 11.04
CA THR A 227 -19.11 -8.83 11.48
C THR A 227 -18.19 -7.73 12.01
N LYS A 228 -17.34 -8.07 12.97
CA LYS A 228 -16.37 -7.11 13.53
C LYS A 228 -15.37 -6.64 12.49
N LEU A 229 -14.92 -7.54 11.60
CA LEU A 229 -14.04 -7.18 10.50
C LEU A 229 -14.69 -6.10 9.63
N LEU A 230 -15.93 -6.31 9.19
CA LEU A 230 -16.65 -5.35 8.37
C LEU A 230 -16.88 -4.01 9.10
N GLU A 231 -17.27 -4.06 10.37
CA GLU A 231 -17.40 -2.86 11.21
C GLU A 231 -16.10 -2.07 11.28
N THR A 232 -14.96 -2.74 11.53
CA THR A 232 -13.63 -2.11 11.59
C THR A 232 -13.25 -1.44 10.26
N LEU A 233 -13.57 -2.06 9.13
CA LEU A 233 -13.34 -1.49 7.80
C LEU A 233 -14.19 -0.24 7.57
N ILE A 234 -15.48 -0.30 7.92
CA ILE A 234 -16.42 0.81 7.78
C ILE A 234 -16.00 1.98 8.68
N GLU A 235 -15.62 1.73 9.92
CA GLU A 235 -15.13 2.76 10.84
C GLU A 235 -13.86 3.44 10.33
N SER A 236 -12.90 2.64 9.81
CA SER A 236 -11.68 3.19 9.22
C SER A 236 -11.98 4.04 7.98
N ARG A 237 -12.94 3.63 7.15
CA ARG A 237 -13.36 4.41 5.99
C ARG A 237 -14.05 5.72 6.40
N LYS A 238 -14.96 5.68 7.39
CA LYS A 238 -15.60 6.89 7.94
C LYS A 238 -14.59 7.88 8.49
N PHE A 239 -13.57 7.40 9.21
CA PHE A 239 -12.48 8.23 9.71
C PHE A 239 -11.75 8.95 8.54
N TYR A 240 -11.44 8.24 7.47
CA TYR A 240 -10.84 8.84 6.28
C TYR A 240 -11.78 9.89 5.64
N GLU A 241 -13.07 9.62 5.54
CA GLU A 241 -14.06 10.58 4.99
C GLU A 241 -14.12 11.85 5.85
N GLU A 242 -14.19 11.71 7.17
CA GLU A 242 -14.28 12.83 8.11
C GLU A 242 -13.08 13.77 8.00
N TYR A 243 -11.87 13.24 8.04
CA TYR A 243 -10.66 14.06 8.14
C TYR A 243 -9.99 14.38 6.80
N PHE A 244 -10.42 13.78 5.70
CA PHE A 244 -9.87 14.06 4.38
C PHE A 244 -10.91 14.52 3.37
N VAL A 245 -11.98 13.75 3.14
CA VAL A 245 -12.94 14.05 2.07
C VAL A 245 -13.76 15.30 2.40
N ASN A 246 -14.40 15.32 3.56
CA ASN A 246 -15.28 16.42 3.99
C ASN A 246 -14.53 17.76 4.19
N ILE A 247 -13.20 17.74 4.27
CA ILE A 247 -12.38 18.96 4.38
C ILE A 247 -11.97 19.51 3.01
N GLN A 248 -11.98 18.68 1.96
CA GLN A 248 -11.70 19.12 0.60
C GLN A 248 -12.89 19.78 -0.10
N GLU A 249 -14.11 19.47 0.35
CA GLU A 249 -15.36 20.10 -0.10
C GLU A 249 -15.49 21.53 0.46
#